data_93e3c04cf24a322a2de640b82ce105f3
#
_entry.id   93e3c04cf24a322a2de640b82ce105f3
#
_cell.length_a   1.000
_cell.length_b   1.000
_cell.length_c   1.000
_cell.angle_alpha   90.00
_cell.angle_beta   90.00
_cell.angle_gamma   90.00
#
_symmetry.space_group_name_H-M   'P 1'
#
loop_
_entity.id
_entity.type
_entity.pdbx_description
1 polymer ?
#
loop_
_entity_poly.entity_id
_entity_poly.type
_entity_poly.pdbx_seq_one_letter_code
_entity_poly.pdbx_strand_id
1 'polypeptide(L)'
;CCAGDFQDSYVDLVPLKEVIHQGARVLDFALYLVNDDVVVGAGPTDSDNVKGTYNSIPVSGPDGILSTINSYAFQAPTPNPTDPLFIHFRIKSKSKPQLFYKKLTRAVKNAFQSRLLGPEYGHEGRPDAQGNSKNLAREPILNLRGKVIIICDQETNNFRGTPFEELVNMSSGSPFLSEYRNYDVQYTHDPDGLKEYNKKNMTLSMPDLSALNDNVPAQLHFAYGCQMVCMNYANFDSNMSFYRDMFNEARSAFVLKPDNL
;
A
#
# COMPACT_ATOMS: atom_id res chain seq x y z
N CYS A 1 -8.25 0.38 -0.21
CA CYS A 1 -9.40 -0.28 0.19
C CYS A 1 -10.55 0.51 0.74
N CYS A 2 -11.10 1.50 0.64
CA CYS A 2 -12.24 2.06 1.38
C CYS A 2 -13.01 3.11 0.64
N ALA A 3 -12.93 3.11 -0.64
CA ALA A 3 -13.55 4.16 -1.43
C ALA A 3 -14.83 3.68 -2.12
N GLY A 4 -15.73 3.05 -1.40
CA GLY A 4 -17.01 2.60 -1.91
C GLY A 4 -17.00 1.15 -2.43
N ASP A 5 -18.16 0.73 -2.94
CA ASP A 5 -18.32 -0.59 -3.53
C ASP A 5 -17.42 -0.81 -4.74
N PHE A 6 -17.13 -2.06 -5.01
CA PHE A 6 -16.36 -2.48 -6.16
C PHE A 6 -17.14 -2.20 -7.44
N GLN A 7 -16.58 -1.45 -8.36
CA GLN A 7 -17.10 -1.10 -9.68
C GLN A 7 -18.12 0.03 -9.71
N ASP A 8 -17.81 1.06 -10.45
CA ASP A 8 -18.66 2.20 -10.82
C ASP A 8 -19.33 2.97 -9.67
N SER A 9 -18.91 2.73 -8.42
CA SER A 9 -19.43 3.42 -7.25
C SER A 9 -18.76 4.77 -7.00
N TYR A 10 -19.40 5.58 -6.18
CA TYR A 10 -18.83 6.82 -5.69
C TYR A 10 -17.57 6.56 -4.87
N VAL A 11 -16.56 7.40 -5.08
CA VAL A 11 -15.37 7.47 -4.22
C VAL A 11 -15.38 8.78 -3.45
N ASP A 12 -14.95 8.73 -2.18
CA ASP A 12 -14.96 9.87 -1.27
C ASP A 12 -13.69 9.85 -0.40
N LEU A 13 -13.30 11.02 0.10
CA LEU A 13 -12.18 11.17 1.03
C LEU A 13 -12.55 10.87 2.49
N VAL A 14 -13.83 10.85 2.82
CA VAL A 14 -14.28 10.56 4.20
C VAL A 14 -13.87 9.15 4.63
N PRO A 15 -14.12 8.08 3.87
CA PRO A 15 -13.65 6.75 4.24
C PRO A 15 -12.13 6.66 4.40
N LEU A 16 -11.36 7.37 3.59
CA LEU A 16 -9.90 7.41 3.72
C LEU A 16 -9.47 8.02 5.06
N LYS A 17 -10.09 9.12 5.46
CA LYS A 17 -9.84 9.77 6.77
C LYS A 17 -10.16 8.81 7.92
N GLU A 18 -11.31 8.14 7.85
CA GLU A 18 -11.72 7.18 8.88
C GLU A 18 -10.75 6.00 9.01
N VAL A 19 -10.28 5.44 7.90
CA VAL A 19 -9.29 4.36 7.91
C VAL A 19 -7.97 4.80 8.53
N ILE A 20 -7.51 6.00 8.21
CA ILE A 20 -6.31 6.58 8.81
C ILE A 20 -6.50 6.80 10.32
N HIS A 21 -7.65 7.34 10.74
CA HIS A 21 -7.98 7.54 12.16
C HIS A 21 -8.10 6.23 12.94
N GLN A 22 -8.45 5.13 12.27
CA GLN A 22 -8.44 3.80 12.86
C GLN A 22 -7.03 3.19 12.98
N GLY A 23 -5.99 3.90 12.52
CA GLY A 23 -4.60 3.50 12.70
C GLY A 23 -4.01 2.70 11.55
N ALA A 24 -4.69 2.54 10.41
CA ALA A 24 -4.12 1.85 9.26
C ALA A 24 -2.83 2.51 8.78
N ARG A 25 -1.79 1.70 8.53
CA ARG A 25 -0.46 2.14 8.08
C ARG A 25 -0.03 1.54 6.75
N VAL A 26 -0.91 0.78 6.11
CA VAL A 26 -0.76 0.33 4.73
C VAL A 26 -2.00 0.76 3.95
N LEU A 27 -1.82 1.61 2.96
CA LEU A 27 -2.91 2.12 2.12
C LEU A 27 -2.68 1.69 0.67
N ASP A 28 -3.68 1.06 0.07
CA ASP A 28 -3.63 0.55 -1.30
C ASP A 28 -4.53 1.37 -2.23
N PHE A 29 -3.99 1.77 -3.37
CA PHE A 29 -4.71 2.59 -4.35
C PHE A 29 -4.53 2.10 -5.78
N ALA A 30 -5.64 1.98 -6.50
CA ALA A 30 -5.64 1.80 -7.95
C ALA A 30 -5.56 3.17 -8.64
N LEU A 31 -4.53 3.36 -9.47
CA LEU A 31 -4.26 4.62 -10.15
C LEU A 31 -4.59 4.55 -11.64
N TYR A 32 -5.25 5.59 -12.11
CA TYR A 32 -5.67 5.76 -13.50
C TYR A 32 -5.21 7.11 -14.05
N LEU A 33 -5.18 7.23 -15.37
CA LEU A 33 -4.99 8.50 -16.07
C LEU A 33 -6.34 8.92 -16.69
N VAL A 34 -6.93 10.00 -16.19
CA VAL A 34 -8.20 10.54 -16.69
C VAL A 34 -8.00 12.00 -17.07
N ASN A 35 -8.28 12.36 -18.33
CA ASN A 35 -8.07 13.72 -18.85
C ASN A 35 -6.65 14.25 -18.56
N ASP A 36 -5.65 13.40 -18.75
CA ASP A 36 -4.25 13.68 -18.45
C ASP A 36 -3.93 13.91 -16.95
N ASP A 37 -4.86 13.68 -16.02
CA ASP A 37 -4.60 13.74 -14.58
C ASP A 37 -4.54 12.34 -13.94
N VAL A 38 -3.65 12.19 -12.97
CA VAL A 38 -3.53 10.95 -12.19
C VAL A 38 -4.59 10.97 -11.11
N VAL A 39 -5.43 9.94 -11.11
CA VAL A 39 -6.54 9.80 -10.16
C VAL A 39 -6.51 8.43 -9.48
N VAL A 40 -7.05 8.37 -8.26
CA VAL A 40 -7.46 7.13 -7.61
C VAL A 40 -8.91 6.87 -7.99
N GLY A 41 -9.24 5.66 -8.38
CA GLY A 41 -10.59 5.36 -8.81
C GLY A 41 -11.05 3.94 -8.48
N ALA A 42 -12.35 3.74 -8.60
CA ALA A 42 -13.01 2.44 -8.61
C ALA A 42 -13.46 2.15 -10.04
N GLY A 43 -12.88 1.15 -10.67
CA GLY A 43 -13.20 0.76 -12.03
C GLY A 43 -12.73 -0.64 -12.35
N PRO A 44 -13.19 -1.22 -13.46
CA PRO A 44 -12.71 -2.51 -13.93
C PRO A 44 -11.19 -2.51 -14.10
N THR A 45 -10.59 -3.67 -13.95
CA THR A 45 -9.13 -3.85 -13.88
C THR A 45 -8.36 -3.41 -15.13
N ASP A 46 -9.03 -3.21 -16.25
CA ASP A 46 -8.43 -2.99 -17.57
C ASP A 46 -9.03 -1.83 -18.36
N SER A 47 -9.94 -1.05 -17.78
CA SER A 47 -10.68 -0.06 -18.57
C SER A 47 -10.35 1.38 -18.24
N ASP A 48 -10.35 2.18 -19.28
CA ASP A 48 -10.35 3.65 -19.24
C ASP A 48 -11.73 4.22 -18.79
N ASN A 49 -12.61 3.38 -18.22
CA ASN A 49 -13.98 3.75 -17.83
C ASN A 49 -14.06 4.47 -16.48
N VAL A 50 -12.95 4.81 -15.87
CA VAL A 50 -12.96 5.66 -14.69
C VAL A 50 -13.31 7.08 -15.09
N LYS A 51 -14.41 7.57 -14.53
CA LYS A 51 -14.94 8.91 -14.82
C LYS A 51 -14.52 9.90 -13.76
N GLY A 52 -14.03 11.05 -14.18
CA GLY A 52 -13.57 12.11 -13.27
C GLY A 52 -14.65 12.77 -12.43
N THR A 53 -15.92 12.34 -12.51
CA THR A 53 -17.04 13.02 -11.88
C THR A 53 -17.53 12.41 -10.58
N TYR A 54 -17.43 11.09 -10.40
CA TYR A 54 -17.96 10.45 -9.19
C TYR A 54 -17.21 9.20 -8.74
N ASN A 55 -16.49 8.51 -9.62
CA ASN A 55 -15.77 7.29 -9.26
C ASN A 55 -14.26 7.47 -9.26
N SER A 56 -13.79 8.69 -9.17
CA SER A 56 -12.37 8.99 -9.03
C SER A 56 -12.09 10.26 -8.25
N ILE A 57 -10.92 10.32 -7.60
CA ILE A 57 -10.42 11.48 -6.86
C ILE A 57 -9.01 11.78 -7.36
N PRO A 58 -8.65 13.04 -7.63
CA PRO A 58 -7.30 13.41 -8.00
C PRO A 58 -6.28 12.97 -6.97
N VAL A 59 -5.11 12.51 -7.43
CA VAL A 59 -3.98 12.21 -6.55
C VAL A 59 -3.39 13.48 -5.94
N SER A 60 -3.34 14.55 -6.72
CA SER A 60 -2.76 15.85 -6.35
C SER A 60 -3.83 16.92 -6.10
N GLY A 61 -3.41 18.03 -5.47
CA GLY A 61 -4.27 19.16 -5.16
C GLY A 61 -4.71 19.20 -3.70
N PRO A 62 -5.36 20.30 -3.27
CA PRO A 62 -5.78 20.47 -1.87
C PRO A 62 -6.80 19.42 -1.43
N ASP A 63 -7.69 19.02 -2.33
CA ASP A 63 -8.69 17.98 -2.11
C ASP A 63 -8.27 16.62 -2.72
N GLY A 64 -6.97 16.41 -2.89
CA GLY A 64 -6.41 15.19 -3.43
C GLY A 64 -6.12 14.13 -2.36
N ILE A 65 -5.93 12.90 -2.82
CA ILE A 65 -5.63 11.76 -1.93
C ILE A 65 -4.36 12.01 -1.11
N LEU A 66 -3.26 12.46 -1.73
CA LEU A 66 -1.97 12.59 -1.04
C LEU A 66 -1.96 13.73 -0.03
N SER A 67 -2.63 14.84 -0.31
CA SER A 67 -2.77 15.93 0.66
C SER A 67 -3.61 15.50 1.86
N THR A 68 -4.68 14.75 1.63
CA THR A 68 -5.49 14.15 2.70
C THR A 68 -4.65 13.21 3.55
N ILE A 69 -3.91 12.30 2.96
CA ILE A 69 -3.02 11.39 3.70
C ILE A 69 -2.02 12.18 4.55
N ASN A 70 -1.33 13.16 3.96
CA ASN A 70 -0.34 13.94 4.71
C ASN A 70 -0.95 14.73 5.87
N SER A 71 -2.18 15.24 5.69
CA SER A 71 -2.89 16.01 6.71
C SER A 71 -3.42 15.16 7.87
N TYR A 72 -3.71 13.88 7.64
CA TYR A 72 -4.37 13.05 8.66
C TYR A 72 -3.46 11.94 9.22
N ALA A 73 -2.51 11.41 8.46
CA ALA A 73 -1.75 10.24 8.90
C ALA A 73 -0.68 10.53 9.96
N PHE A 74 -0.21 11.78 10.08
CA PHE A 74 0.95 12.13 10.91
C PHE A 74 0.63 13.09 12.05
N GLN A 75 -0.62 13.18 12.43
CA GLN A 75 -1.08 14.01 13.55
C GLN A 75 -2.30 13.40 14.24
N ALA A 76 -2.60 13.89 15.45
CA ALA A 76 -3.81 13.51 16.16
C ALA A 76 -5.07 13.86 15.33
N PRO A 77 -6.15 13.07 15.39
CA PRO A 77 -6.42 11.99 16.35
C PRO A 77 -5.89 10.61 15.91
N THR A 78 -5.12 10.51 14.84
CA THR A 78 -4.56 9.23 14.37
C THR A 78 -3.70 8.59 15.46
N PRO A 79 -3.91 7.29 15.79
CA PRO A 79 -3.05 6.57 16.70
C PRO A 79 -1.61 6.51 16.17
N ASN A 80 -0.63 6.69 17.07
CA ASN A 80 0.79 6.59 16.75
C ASN A 80 1.21 7.38 15.49
N PRO A 81 1.03 8.71 15.46
CA PRO A 81 1.24 9.53 14.27
C PRO A 81 2.71 9.56 13.79
N THR A 82 3.63 9.01 14.57
CA THR A 82 5.04 8.86 14.19
C THR A 82 5.36 7.54 13.49
N ASP A 83 4.42 6.60 13.44
CA ASP A 83 4.63 5.34 12.74
C ASP A 83 4.83 5.58 11.23
N PRO A 84 5.65 4.77 10.54
CA PRO A 84 5.80 4.86 9.10
C PRO A 84 4.48 4.53 8.38
N LEU A 85 4.31 5.08 7.20
CA LEU A 85 3.15 4.84 6.36
C LEU A 85 3.60 4.21 5.04
N PHE A 86 3.02 3.08 4.69
CA PHE A 86 3.22 2.41 3.41
C PHE A 86 2.08 2.76 2.47
N ILE A 87 2.42 3.18 1.26
CA ILE A 87 1.44 3.48 0.21
C ILE A 87 1.73 2.57 -0.97
N HIS A 88 0.78 1.71 -1.30
CA HIS A 88 0.85 0.82 -2.45
C HIS A 88 0.07 1.41 -3.62
N PHE A 89 0.74 1.58 -4.74
CA PHE A 89 0.16 2.04 -6.00
C PHE A 89 0.08 0.90 -7.00
N ARG A 90 -1.15 0.53 -7.35
CA ARG A 90 -1.45 -0.37 -8.48
C ARG A 90 -1.76 0.47 -9.72
N ILE A 91 -0.94 0.35 -10.74
CA ILE A 91 -1.04 1.17 -11.94
C ILE A 91 -1.99 0.50 -12.94
N LYS A 92 -3.16 1.07 -13.15
CA LYS A 92 -4.20 0.52 -14.02
C LYS A 92 -4.19 1.13 -15.43
N SER A 93 -3.66 2.34 -15.59
CA SER A 93 -3.53 2.98 -16.89
C SER A 93 -2.26 2.55 -17.61
N LYS A 94 -2.40 2.14 -18.87
CA LYS A 94 -1.28 1.81 -19.76
C LYS A 94 -0.96 2.94 -20.76
N SER A 95 -1.80 3.99 -20.79
CA SER A 95 -1.64 5.12 -21.72
C SER A 95 -0.66 6.15 -21.16
N LYS A 96 0.08 6.83 -22.05
CA LYS A 96 0.97 7.96 -21.76
C LYS A 96 1.85 7.76 -20.51
N PRO A 97 2.63 6.67 -20.37
CA PRO A 97 3.33 6.34 -19.13
C PRO A 97 4.29 7.44 -18.67
N GLN A 98 5.01 8.11 -19.58
CA GLN A 98 5.91 9.20 -19.22
C GLN A 98 5.19 10.38 -18.59
N LEU A 99 4.02 10.76 -19.10
CA LEU A 99 3.21 11.82 -18.52
C LEU A 99 2.68 11.40 -17.15
N PHE A 100 2.15 10.18 -17.06
CA PHE A 100 1.62 9.60 -15.83
C PHE A 100 2.65 9.65 -14.69
N TYR A 101 3.82 9.04 -14.90
CA TYR A 101 4.84 8.96 -13.86
C TYR A 101 5.47 10.32 -13.54
N LYS A 102 5.60 11.23 -14.52
CA LYS A 102 6.04 12.61 -14.28
C LYS A 102 5.07 13.34 -13.33
N LYS A 103 3.76 13.22 -13.59
CA LYS A 103 2.72 13.83 -12.72
C LYS A 103 2.69 13.18 -11.34
N LEU A 104 2.74 11.86 -11.26
CA LEU A 104 2.75 11.11 -10.00
C LEU A 104 3.97 11.48 -9.15
N THR A 105 5.16 11.52 -9.76
CA THR A 105 6.40 11.95 -9.07
C THR A 105 6.24 13.33 -8.45
N ARG A 106 5.73 14.28 -9.22
CA ARG A 106 5.51 15.64 -8.74
C ARG A 106 4.50 15.68 -7.58
N ALA A 107 3.41 14.96 -7.70
CA ALA A 107 2.38 14.88 -6.67
C ALA A 107 2.92 14.30 -5.35
N VAL A 108 3.65 13.19 -5.42
CA VAL A 108 4.26 12.52 -4.25
C VAL A 108 5.33 13.41 -3.60
N LYS A 109 6.24 14.00 -4.39
CA LYS A 109 7.27 14.92 -3.86
C LYS A 109 6.64 16.13 -3.18
N ASN A 110 5.62 16.73 -3.78
CA ASN A 110 4.95 17.91 -3.20
C ASN A 110 4.20 17.58 -1.90
N ALA A 111 3.55 16.41 -1.83
CA ALA A 111 2.75 16.02 -0.67
C ALA A 111 3.61 15.64 0.53
N PHE A 112 4.69 14.87 0.33
CA PHE A 112 5.40 14.23 1.43
C PHE A 112 6.79 14.83 1.73
N GLN A 113 7.41 15.50 0.78
CA GLN A 113 8.68 16.24 0.99
C GLN A 113 9.72 15.46 1.82
N SER A 114 10.07 15.94 3.00
CA SER A 114 11.04 15.33 3.91
C SER A 114 10.60 14.02 4.55
N ARG A 115 9.33 13.62 4.39
CA ARG A 115 8.84 12.32 4.83
C ARG A 115 9.24 11.19 3.89
N LEU A 116 9.62 11.48 2.66
CA LEU A 116 10.12 10.47 1.72
C LEU A 116 11.47 9.95 2.20
N LEU A 117 11.76 8.69 1.88
CA LEU A 117 13.08 8.12 2.08
C LEU A 117 14.08 8.71 1.08
N GLY A 118 15.36 8.69 1.44
CA GLY A 118 16.42 9.15 0.56
C GLY A 118 16.64 8.23 -0.66
N PRO A 119 17.41 8.70 -1.65
CA PRO A 119 17.63 7.96 -2.89
C PRO A 119 18.35 6.61 -2.68
N GLU A 120 19.02 6.42 -1.56
CA GLU A 120 19.63 5.14 -1.17
C GLU A 120 18.61 4.03 -0.92
N TYR A 121 17.34 4.39 -0.71
CA TYR A 121 16.22 3.45 -0.61
C TYR A 121 15.39 3.38 -1.90
N GLY A 122 15.85 4.03 -2.98
CA GLY A 122 15.17 3.99 -4.27
C GLY A 122 15.23 2.60 -4.89
N HIS A 123 14.11 2.19 -5.48
CA HIS A 123 13.92 0.92 -6.18
C HIS A 123 14.65 -0.27 -5.56
N GLU A 124 14.09 -0.77 -4.44
CA GLU A 124 14.59 -1.98 -3.72
C GLU A 124 16.03 -1.85 -3.20
N GLY A 125 16.42 -0.63 -2.89
CA GLY A 125 17.76 -0.35 -2.40
C GLY A 125 18.80 -0.52 -3.50
N ARG A 126 18.93 0.49 -4.36
CA ARG A 126 20.03 0.52 -5.33
C ARG A 126 21.34 0.18 -4.62
N PRO A 127 22.13 -0.73 -5.19
CA PRO A 127 23.44 -1.01 -4.63
C PRO A 127 24.24 0.28 -4.47
N ASP A 128 24.80 0.49 -3.29
CA ASP A 128 25.80 1.54 -3.09
C ASP A 128 27.08 1.24 -3.89
N ALA A 129 28.08 2.12 -3.81
CA ALA A 129 29.35 1.92 -4.50
C ALA A 129 30.10 0.64 -4.08
N GLN A 130 29.71 0.04 -2.96
CA GLN A 130 30.25 -1.21 -2.40
C GLN A 130 29.39 -2.43 -2.75
N GLY A 131 28.28 -2.24 -3.50
CA GLY A 131 27.39 -3.32 -3.92
C GLY A 131 26.34 -3.74 -2.86
N ASN A 132 26.18 -2.98 -1.76
CA ASN A 132 25.19 -3.28 -0.73
C ASN A 132 23.84 -2.64 -1.08
N SER A 133 22.79 -3.44 -1.08
CA SER A 133 21.40 -2.95 -1.24
C SER A 133 20.72 -2.80 0.11
N LYS A 134 19.97 -1.72 0.29
CA LYS A 134 19.15 -1.52 1.49
C LYS A 134 17.80 -2.19 1.31
N ASN A 135 17.67 -3.40 1.84
CA ASN A 135 16.39 -4.10 1.88
C ASN A 135 15.56 -3.59 3.06
N LEU A 136 14.46 -2.88 2.76
CA LEU A 136 13.54 -2.35 3.78
C LEU A 136 12.89 -3.44 4.66
N ALA A 137 12.78 -4.68 4.17
CA ALA A 137 12.26 -5.78 4.98
C ALA A 137 13.15 -6.12 6.19
N ARG A 138 14.41 -5.68 6.16
CA ARG A 138 15.39 -5.87 7.24
C ARG A 138 15.71 -4.59 8.01
N GLU A 139 15.13 -3.47 7.59
CA GLU A 139 15.32 -2.20 8.28
C GLU A 139 14.49 -2.18 9.57
N PRO A 140 15.08 -1.85 10.72
CA PRO A 140 14.33 -1.68 11.94
C PRO A 140 13.24 -0.63 11.75
N ILE A 141 11.99 -0.96 12.10
CA ILE A 141 10.84 -0.08 11.91
C ILE A 141 11.01 1.29 12.55
N LEU A 142 11.77 1.37 13.64
CA LEU A 142 12.06 2.62 14.34
C LEU A 142 12.87 3.61 13.50
N ASN A 143 13.69 3.12 12.57
CA ASN A 143 14.46 3.96 11.65
C ASN A 143 13.57 4.61 10.58
N LEU A 144 12.36 4.08 10.39
CA LEU A 144 11.39 4.55 9.40
C LEU A 144 10.32 5.49 10.00
N ARG A 145 10.46 5.87 11.28
CA ARG A 145 9.46 6.71 11.95
C ARG A 145 9.19 8.01 11.20
N GLY A 146 7.90 8.32 11.01
CA GLY A 146 7.43 9.51 10.32
C GLY A 146 7.69 9.52 8.82
N LYS A 147 8.15 8.39 8.25
CA LYS A 147 8.44 8.26 6.83
C LYS A 147 7.28 7.67 6.04
N VAL A 148 7.25 7.99 4.76
CA VAL A 148 6.35 7.41 3.76
C VAL A 148 7.16 6.48 2.88
N ILE A 149 6.72 5.23 2.80
CA ILE A 149 7.31 4.18 1.97
C ILE A 149 6.39 3.94 0.77
N ILE A 150 6.93 4.10 -0.42
CA ILE A 150 6.19 3.92 -1.66
C ILE A 150 6.43 2.51 -2.20
N ILE A 151 5.32 1.78 -2.38
CA ILE A 151 5.29 0.49 -3.05
C ILE A 151 4.60 0.68 -4.41
N CYS A 152 5.13 0.08 -5.47
CA CYS A 152 4.50 0.10 -6.78
C CYS A 152 4.39 -1.32 -7.32
N ASP A 153 3.29 -1.63 -8.03
CA ASP A 153 3.14 -2.94 -8.65
C ASP A 153 4.19 -3.19 -9.74
N GLN A 154 4.55 -4.47 -9.94
CA GLN A 154 5.48 -4.88 -10.98
C GLN A 154 4.81 -5.21 -12.32
N GLU A 155 3.50 -5.37 -12.36
CA GLU A 155 2.79 -5.83 -13.56
C GLU A 155 3.11 -4.99 -14.79
N THR A 156 3.40 -3.72 -14.59
CA THR A 156 3.70 -2.80 -15.69
C THR A 156 5.16 -2.39 -15.79
N ASN A 157 5.97 -2.54 -14.76
CA ASN A 157 7.40 -2.11 -14.68
C ASN A 157 7.72 -0.77 -15.36
N ASN A 158 6.68 0.00 -15.69
CA ASN A 158 6.77 1.18 -16.53
C ASN A 158 7.33 2.40 -15.78
N PHE A 159 7.51 2.31 -14.47
CA PHE A 159 8.15 3.37 -13.70
C PHE A 159 9.68 3.38 -13.87
N ARG A 160 10.28 2.27 -14.33
CA ARG A 160 11.74 2.19 -14.57
C ARG A 160 12.15 3.17 -15.66
N GLY A 161 13.26 3.84 -15.44
CA GLY A 161 13.73 4.90 -16.34
C GLY A 161 12.90 6.18 -16.30
N THR A 162 11.96 6.31 -15.36
CA THR A 162 11.20 7.53 -15.12
C THR A 162 11.64 8.21 -13.81
N PRO A 163 11.31 9.50 -13.60
CA PRO A 163 11.60 10.16 -12.33
C PRO A 163 10.92 9.53 -11.10
N PHE A 164 9.92 8.67 -11.31
CA PHE A 164 9.22 7.98 -10.23
C PHE A 164 10.05 6.82 -9.65
N GLU A 165 10.97 6.26 -10.42
CA GLU A 165 11.82 5.15 -9.97
C GLU A 165 12.58 5.45 -8.67
N GLU A 166 13.05 6.69 -8.50
CA GLU A 166 13.75 7.12 -7.28
C GLU A 166 12.86 7.09 -6.03
N LEU A 167 11.54 7.21 -6.20
CA LEU A 167 10.58 7.26 -5.11
C LEU A 167 10.02 5.89 -4.76
N VAL A 168 10.12 4.91 -5.65
CA VAL A 168 9.66 3.55 -5.40
C VAL A 168 10.68 2.87 -4.49
N ASN A 169 10.27 2.54 -3.27
CA ASN A 169 11.13 1.88 -2.30
C ASN A 169 11.07 0.36 -2.41
N MET A 170 9.90 -0.17 -2.79
CA MET A 170 9.66 -1.60 -2.97
C MET A 170 8.71 -1.82 -4.15
N SER A 171 8.84 -2.98 -4.79
CA SER A 171 7.89 -3.41 -5.81
C SER A 171 7.11 -4.63 -5.33
N SER A 172 5.78 -4.58 -5.37
CA SER A 172 4.98 -5.77 -5.08
C SER A 172 5.19 -6.83 -6.18
N GLY A 173 5.29 -8.09 -5.77
CA GLY A 173 5.68 -9.18 -6.66
C GLY A 173 7.19 -9.33 -6.89
N SER A 174 8.04 -8.57 -6.19
CA SER A 174 9.49 -8.71 -6.21
C SER A 174 9.99 -9.78 -5.24
N PRO A 175 11.28 -10.19 -5.32
CA PRO A 175 11.86 -11.09 -4.34
C PRO A 175 11.86 -10.56 -2.89
N PHE A 176 11.76 -9.24 -2.69
CA PHE A 176 11.76 -8.60 -1.37
C PHE A 176 10.36 -8.38 -0.80
N LEU A 177 9.36 -8.28 -1.67
CA LEU A 177 7.96 -8.10 -1.32
C LEU A 177 7.09 -8.97 -2.23
N SER A 178 6.74 -10.15 -1.79
CA SER A 178 5.78 -11.01 -2.49
C SER A 178 4.37 -10.44 -2.37
N GLU A 179 3.61 -10.51 -3.46
CA GLU A 179 2.17 -10.25 -3.46
C GLU A 179 1.44 -11.57 -3.67
N TYR A 180 0.60 -11.93 -2.72
CA TYR A 180 -0.23 -13.13 -2.76
C TYR A 180 -1.70 -12.77 -2.62
N ARG A 181 -2.57 -13.56 -3.24
CA ARG A 181 -4.00 -13.56 -2.94
C ARG A 181 -4.26 -14.38 -1.68
N ASN A 182 -5.42 -14.16 -1.06
CA ASN A 182 -5.83 -14.96 0.09
C ASN A 182 -5.80 -16.47 -0.22
N TYR A 183 -6.24 -16.85 -1.41
CA TYR A 183 -6.20 -18.24 -1.87
C TYR A 183 -4.77 -18.81 -1.87
N ASP A 184 -3.79 -18.06 -2.35
CA ASP A 184 -2.39 -18.51 -2.42
C ASP A 184 -1.80 -18.76 -1.04
N VAL A 185 -2.17 -17.94 -0.06
CA VAL A 185 -1.75 -18.10 1.34
C VAL A 185 -2.49 -19.27 2.00
N GLN A 186 -3.80 -19.32 1.81
CA GLN A 186 -4.67 -20.33 2.44
C GLN A 186 -4.33 -21.75 1.98
N TYR A 187 -3.98 -21.92 0.72
CA TYR A 187 -3.70 -23.22 0.10
C TYR A 187 -2.23 -23.39 -0.29
N THR A 188 -1.33 -22.67 0.39
CA THR A 188 0.10 -22.83 0.13
C THR A 188 0.55 -24.29 0.35
N HIS A 189 1.33 -24.79 -0.60
CA HIS A 189 1.90 -26.14 -0.50
C HIS A 189 3.16 -26.18 0.39
N ASP A 190 3.73 -25.03 0.73
CA ASP A 190 4.94 -24.89 1.53
C ASP A 190 4.76 -23.79 2.61
N PRO A 191 4.02 -24.09 3.69
CA PRO A 191 3.81 -23.13 4.78
C PRO A 191 5.12 -22.79 5.51
N ASP A 192 6.04 -23.73 5.65
CA ASP A 192 7.32 -23.48 6.33
C ASP A 192 8.24 -22.62 5.48
N GLY A 193 8.30 -22.85 4.17
CA GLY A 193 9.00 -21.99 3.23
C GLY A 193 8.46 -20.55 3.23
N LEU A 194 7.15 -20.37 3.32
CA LEU A 194 6.53 -19.05 3.44
C LEU A 194 6.92 -18.34 4.76
N LYS A 195 6.96 -19.06 5.88
CA LYS A 195 7.45 -18.52 7.16
C LYS A 195 8.92 -18.11 7.06
N GLU A 196 9.77 -18.96 6.51
CA GLU A 196 11.20 -18.65 6.34
C GLU A 196 11.43 -17.46 5.41
N TYR A 197 10.65 -17.35 4.34
CA TYR A 197 10.66 -16.17 3.47
C TYR A 197 10.29 -14.91 4.27
N ASN A 198 9.23 -14.96 5.06
CA ASN A 198 8.72 -13.83 5.83
C ASN A 198 9.59 -13.40 7.01
N LYS A 199 10.61 -14.19 7.38
CA LYS A 199 11.65 -13.76 8.33
C LYS A 199 12.62 -12.73 7.75
N LYS A 200 12.78 -12.72 6.42
CA LYS A 200 13.81 -11.91 5.72
C LYS A 200 13.23 -10.93 4.73
N ASN A 201 12.02 -11.17 4.29
CA ASN A 201 11.31 -10.40 3.26
C ASN A 201 9.89 -10.10 3.73
N MET A 202 9.12 -9.39 2.93
CA MET A 202 7.74 -9.05 3.26
C MET A 202 6.75 -9.76 2.32
N THR A 203 5.54 -9.97 2.82
CA THR A 203 4.38 -10.41 2.04
C THR A 203 3.24 -9.42 2.19
N LEU A 204 2.75 -8.95 1.05
CA LEU A 204 1.50 -8.22 0.90
C LEU A 204 0.42 -9.23 0.49
N SER A 205 -0.56 -9.44 1.35
CA SER A 205 -1.69 -10.31 1.05
C SER A 205 -2.93 -9.49 0.67
N MET A 206 -3.45 -9.79 -0.52
CA MET A 206 -4.61 -9.13 -1.12
C MET A 206 -5.83 -10.04 -1.08
N PRO A 207 -7.05 -9.51 -1.01
CA PRO A 207 -8.27 -10.28 -1.20
C PRO A 207 -8.27 -11.00 -2.56
N ASP A 208 -8.99 -12.11 -2.65
CA ASP A 208 -9.19 -12.81 -3.91
C ASP A 208 -9.99 -11.94 -4.89
N LEU A 209 -9.75 -12.12 -6.20
CA LEU A 209 -10.45 -11.35 -7.24
C LEU A 209 -11.97 -11.63 -7.25
N SER A 210 -12.36 -12.81 -6.81
CA SER A 210 -13.76 -13.22 -6.67
C SER A 210 -14.37 -12.85 -5.31
N ALA A 211 -13.58 -12.34 -4.37
CA ALA A 211 -14.10 -11.88 -3.08
C ALA A 211 -15.04 -10.70 -3.32
N LEU A 212 -16.27 -10.82 -2.89
CA LEU A 212 -17.25 -9.75 -3.00
C LEU A 212 -16.88 -8.63 -2.01
N ASN A 213 -17.37 -8.68 -0.78
CA ASN A 213 -17.12 -7.66 0.21
C ASN A 213 -16.53 -8.21 1.52
N ASP A 214 -16.34 -9.53 1.62
CA ASP A 214 -15.92 -10.18 2.85
C ASP A 214 -14.43 -10.00 3.10
N ASN A 215 -14.08 -9.83 4.37
CA ASN A 215 -12.69 -9.77 4.78
C ASN A 215 -12.06 -11.17 4.88
N VAL A 216 -10.77 -11.23 4.60
CA VAL A 216 -9.99 -12.46 4.71
C VAL A 216 -9.74 -12.84 6.17
N PRO A 217 -9.57 -14.14 6.51
CA PRO A 217 -9.21 -14.58 7.86
C PRO A 217 -7.74 -14.26 8.16
N ALA A 218 -7.49 -13.06 8.66
CA ALA A 218 -6.14 -12.53 8.88
C ALA A 218 -5.26 -13.41 9.78
N GLN A 219 -5.87 -14.18 10.69
CA GLN A 219 -5.17 -15.12 11.58
C GLN A 219 -4.25 -16.08 10.84
N LEU A 220 -4.74 -16.63 9.71
CA LEU A 220 -3.97 -17.56 8.91
C LEU A 220 -2.75 -16.88 8.28
N HIS A 221 -2.95 -15.67 7.76
CA HIS A 221 -1.88 -14.89 7.18
C HIS A 221 -0.79 -14.55 8.20
N PHE A 222 -1.21 -14.15 9.41
CA PHE A 222 -0.29 -13.88 10.51
C PHE A 222 0.44 -15.14 10.98
N ALA A 223 -0.23 -16.30 10.99
CA ALA A 223 0.39 -17.58 11.34
C ALA A 223 1.50 -18.01 10.35
N TYR A 224 1.48 -17.49 9.13
CA TYR A 224 2.56 -17.67 8.15
C TYR A 224 3.52 -16.47 8.08
N GLY A 225 3.36 -15.53 8.99
CA GLY A 225 4.26 -14.38 9.11
C GLY A 225 4.06 -13.29 8.04
N CYS A 226 2.94 -13.25 7.32
CA CYS A 226 2.63 -12.18 6.38
C CYS A 226 2.53 -10.85 7.13
N GLN A 227 3.18 -9.81 6.61
CA GLN A 227 3.28 -8.52 7.30
C GLN A 227 2.14 -7.57 6.96
N MET A 228 1.62 -7.63 5.74
CA MET A 228 0.60 -6.71 5.25
C MET A 228 -0.60 -7.52 4.77
N VAL A 229 -1.72 -7.43 5.50
CA VAL A 229 -2.97 -8.10 5.12
C VAL A 229 -3.99 -7.04 4.79
N CYS A 230 -4.41 -6.99 3.52
CA CYS A 230 -5.36 -6.00 3.04
C CYS A 230 -6.78 -6.38 3.45
N MET A 231 -7.43 -5.48 4.18
CA MET A 231 -8.80 -5.63 4.67
C MET A 231 -9.74 -4.61 4.03
N ASN A 232 -10.99 -4.98 3.91
CA ASN A 232 -12.07 -4.09 3.47
C ASN A 232 -12.68 -3.37 4.67
N TYR A 233 -12.28 -2.15 4.92
CA TYR A 233 -12.78 -1.33 6.03
C TYR A 233 -14.23 -0.84 5.84
N ALA A 234 -14.81 -1.01 4.65
CA ALA A 234 -16.24 -0.73 4.43
C ALA A 234 -17.15 -1.83 4.98
N ASN A 235 -16.60 -3.04 5.20
CA ASN A 235 -17.34 -4.18 5.74
C ASN A 235 -16.80 -4.55 7.13
N PHE A 236 -17.63 -4.39 8.16
CA PHE A 236 -17.27 -4.70 9.52
C PHE A 236 -17.80 -6.09 9.94
N ASP A 237 -17.17 -7.13 9.40
CA ASP A 237 -17.44 -8.52 9.70
C ASP A 237 -16.57 -9.06 10.88
N SER A 238 -16.73 -10.35 11.22
CA SER A 238 -15.96 -11.00 12.28
C SER A 238 -14.45 -11.01 12.02
N ASN A 239 -14.02 -11.11 10.77
CA ASN A 239 -12.61 -11.07 10.39
C ASN A 239 -12.01 -9.67 10.61
N MET A 240 -12.77 -8.61 10.29
CA MET A 240 -12.37 -7.24 10.58
C MET A 240 -12.33 -6.96 12.08
N SER A 241 -13.30 -7.47 12.85
CA SER A 241 -13.29 -7.32 14.32
C SER A 241 -12.01 -7.92 14.91
N PHE A 242 -11.71 -9.17 14.60
CA PHE A 242 -10.47 -9.82 15.05
C PHE A 242 -9.22 -9.04 14.65
N TYR A 243 -9.15 -8.62 13.36
CA TYR A 243 -8.01 -7.86 12.85
C TYR A 243 -7.77 -6.56 13.64
N ARG A 244 -8.83 -5.81 13.91
CA ARG A 244 -8.74 -4.57 14.69
C ARG A 244 -8.38 -4.82 16.13
N ASP A 245 -8.98 -5.82 16.77
CA ASP A 245 -8.75 -6.13 18.17
C ASP A 245 -7.27 -6.46 18.42
N MET A 246 -6.64 -7.23 17.55
CA MET A 246 -5.22 -7.56 17.64
C MET A 246 -4.32 -6.30 17.66
N PHE A 247 -4.57 -5.33 16.79
CA PHE A 247 -3.78 -4.09 16.76
C PHE A 247 -4.15 -3.13 17.89
N ASN A 248 -5.42 -3.10 18.30
CA ASN A 248 -5.88 -2.29 19.43
C ASN A 248 -5.29 -2.78 20.75
N GLU A 249 -5.23 -4.09 20.99
CA GLU A 249 -4.58 -4.69 22.17
C GLU A 249 -3.08 -4.34 22.20
N ALA A 250 -2.40 -4.43 21.05
CA ALA A 250 -1.00 -4.06 20.93
C ALA A 250 -0.78 -2.53 20.99
N ARG A 251 -1.82 -1.72 20.86
CA ARG A 251 -1.77 -0.25 20.77
C ARG A 251 -0.77 0.23 19.68
N SER A 252 -0.63 -0.53 18.63
CA SER A 252 0.32 -0.27 17.56
C SER A 252 -0.19 -0.85 16.24
N ALA A 253 0.12 -0.18 15.14
CA ALA A 253 -0.09 -0.72 13.79
C ALA A 253 1.00 -1.74 13.38
N PHE A 254 2.01 -1.90 14.21
CA PHE A 254 3.11 -2.86 14.01
C PHE A 254 3.23 -3.76 15.22
N VAL A 255 2.98 -5.03 15.04
CA VAL A 255 3.06 -6.04 16.08
C VAL A 255 4.27 -6.92 15.82
N LEU A 256 5.08 -7.13 16.86
CA LEU A 256 6.23 -8.01 16.76
C LEU A 256 5.74 -9.45 16.52
N LYS A 257 6.36 -10.12 15.56
CA LYS A 257 6.08 -11.54 15.35
C LYS A 257 6.53 -12.36 16.57
N PRO A 258 5.78 -13.42 16.90
CA PRO A 258 6.25 -14.38 17.91
C PRO A 258 7.55 -15.05 17.48
N ASP A 259 8.35 -15.50 18.47
CA ASP A 259 9.68 -16.09 18.23
C ASP A 259 9.68 -17.36 17.37
N ASN A 260 8.52 -18.00 17.25
CA ASN A 260 8.35 -19.22 16.45
C ASN A 260 7.96 -18.94 14.97
N LEU A 261 7.88 -17.68 14.57
CA LEU A 261 7.56 -17.24 13.20
C LEU A 261 8.75 -16.58 12.51
#